data_18fe95fbc7ce63185ade74343abf8fc0
#
_entry.id   18fe95fbc7ce63185ade74343abf8fc0
#
_cell.length_a   1.000
_cell.length_b   1.000
_cell.length_c   1.000
_cell.angle_alpha   90.00
_cell.angle_beta   90.00
_cell.angle_gamma   90.00
#
_symmetry.space_group_name_H-M   'P 1'
#
loop_
_entity.id
_entity.type
_entity.pdbx_description
1 polymer ?
#
loop_
_entity_poly.entity_id
_entity_poly.type
_entity_poly.pdbx_seq_one_letter_code
_entity_poly.pdbx_strand_id
1 'polypeptide(L)'
;MKWTVVTDYAASQRIFFRTLITLITIITLNTGVTPPDLHFLTMKLIVGLGNPESQYVGTRHNIGFCAVEKIADSFGAKFSKGKGKYLGTKITHRREQLIIIKPMTYMNLSGHAVVAAMNFYKILRNDILVICDDLNLPSGSVRLRAKGSAGGQNGLKHIIESLGSEEFARLRIGIRIDEQPLNSFSSFVLGKFSENESAVMEKILPICRDAALDFAINGIEHAMNNYNKAVL
;
A
#
# COMPACT_ATOMS: atom_id res chain seq x y z
N MET A 1 -2.81 11.05 27.69
CA MET A 1 -1.48 10.48 27.99
C MET A 1 -1.22 9.25 27.11
N LYS A 2 -1.05 9.40 25.76
CA LYS A 2 -0.85 8.27 24.82
C LYS A 2 0.05 8.59 23.62
N TRP A 3 0.86 9.63 23.66
CA TRP A 3 1.70 10.08 22.51
C TRP A 3 3.19 9.70 22.58
N THR A 4 3.62 9.11 23.72
CA THR A 4 5.06 8.90 23.99
C THR A 4 5.65 7.62 23.35
N VAL A 5 4.82 6.65 22.96
CA VAL A 5 5.34 5.33 22.52
C VAL A 5 5.77 5.31 21.05
N VAL A 6 5.16 6.14 20.18
CA VAL A 6 5.46 6.12 18.71
C VAL A 6 6.74 6.88 18.38
N THR A 7 7.07 7.93 19.13
CA THR A 7 8.30 8.72 18.93
C THR A 7 9.55 7.95 19.34
N ASP A 8 9.45 7.10 20.34
CA ASP A 8 10.60 6.34 20.87
C ASP A 8 11.03 5.19 19.95
N TYR A 9 10.08 4.57 19.24
CA TYR A 9 10.37 3.49 18.30
C TYR A 9 11.14 3.97 17.06
N ALA A 10 10.77 5.11 16.48
CA ALA A 10 11.46 5.69 15.32
C ALA A 10 12.87 6.17 15.68
N ALA A 11 13.08 6.68 16.89
CA ALA A 11 14.39 7.06 17.41
C ALA A 11 15.28 5.82 17.63
N SER A 12 14.75 4.78 18.24
CA SER A 12 15.40 3.50 18.50
C SER A 12 15.83 2.80 17.20
N GLN A 13 15.00 2.82 16.16
CA GLN A 13 15.33 2.28 14.84
C GLN A 13 16.45 3.07 14.14
N ARG A 14 16.44 4.42 14.21
CA ARG A 14 17.53 5.24 13.66
C ARG A 14 18.86 4.97 14.33
N ILE A 15 18.86 4.77 15.65
CA ILE A 15 20.07 4.41 16.41
C ILE A 15 20.57 3.03 15.99
N PHE A 16 19.67 2.04 15.88
CA PHE A 16 20.01 0.69 15.44
C PHE A 16 20.63 0.69 14.03
N PHE A 17 20.00 1.38 13.05
CA PHE A 17 20.53 1.49 11.69
C PHE A 17 21.87 2.23 11.62
N ARG A 18 22.04 3.33 12.37
CA ARG A 18 23.34 4.03 12.45
C ARG A 18 24.43 3.13 13.02
N THR A 19 24.16 2.45 14.12
CA THR A 19 25.11 1.52 14.75
C THR A 19 25.49 0.39 13.81
N LEU A 20 24.52 -0.16 13.09
CA LEU A 20 24.75 -1.25 12.15
C LEU A 20 25.57 -0.80 10.93
N ILE A 21 25.26 0.37 10.32
CA ILE A 21 26.06 0.95 9.23
C ILE A 21 27.49 1.21 9.72
N THR A 22 27.67 1.74 10.92
CA THR A 22 29.01 1.97 11.50
C THR A 22 29.76 0.66 11.68
N LEU A 23 29.08 -0.39 12.17
CA LEU A 23 29.70 -1.71 12.36
C LEU A 23 30.14 -2.34 11.02
N ILE A 24 29.31 -2.25 10.00
CA ILE A 24 29.60 -2.71 8.63
C ILE A 24 30.81 -1.93 8.07
N THR A 25 30.83 -0.63 8.23
CA THR A 25 31.92 0.22 7.76
C THR A 25 33.26 -0.16 8.45
N ILE A 26 33.24 -0.40 9.76
CA ILE A 26 34.39 -0.82 10.52
C ILE A 26 34.90 -2.20 10.08
N ILE A 27 33.99 -3.17 9.84
CA ILE A 27 34.35 -4.50 9.36
C ILE A 27 34.99 -4.40 7.97
N THR A 28 34.38 -3.64 7.05
CA THR A 28 34.90 -3.44 5.69
C THR A 28 36.27 -2.79 5.69
N LEU A 29 36.49 -1.78 6.55
CA LEU A 29 37.79 -1.10 6.67
C LEU A 29 38.88 -1.99 7.27
N ASN A 30 38.53 -2.88 8.20
CA ASN A 30 39.51 -3.72 8.89
C ASN A 30 39.82 -5.04 8.16
N THR A 31 38.92 -5.55 7.35
CA THR A 31 39.06 -6.87 6.71
C THR A 31 39.22 -6.81 5.20
N GLY A 32 38.95 -5.65 4.58
CA GLY A 32 38.88 -5.51 3.11
C GLY A 32 37.77 -6.33 2.46
N VAL A 33 36.97 -7.03 3.26
CA VAL A 33 35.86 -7.84 2.80
C VAL A 33 34.60 -6.97 2.89
N THR A 34 34.05 -6.55 1.76
CA THR A 34 32.68 -6.06 1.71
C THR A 34 31.78 -7.25 2.08
N PRO A 35 30.98 -7.16 3.17
CA PRO A 35 30.05 -8.23 3.46
C PRO A 35 29.20 -8.49 2.20
N PRO A 36 28.97 -9.77 1.83
CA PRO A 36 28.09 -10.08 0.69
C PRO A 36 26.79 -9.36 0.94
N ASP A 37 26.33 -8.60 -0.06
CA ASP A 37 25.16 -7.71 -0.04
C ASP A 37 24.25 -7.98 1.15
N LEU A 38 24.43 -7.23 2.25
CA LEU A 38 23.51 -7.22 3.36
C LEU A 38 22.24 -6.48 2.87
N HIS A 39 21.61 -7.04 1.85
CA HIS A 39 20.23 -6.75 1.55
C HIS A 39 19.47 -7.26 2.78
N PHE A 40 19.38 -6.38 3.81
CA PHE A 40 18.35 -6.57 4.80
C PHE A 40 17.07 -6.75 4.00
N LEU A 41 16.49 -7.95 4.07
CA LEU A 41 15.19 -8.25 3.51
C LEU A 41 14.20 -7.26 4.14
N THR A 42 14.13 -6.08 3.55
CA THR A 42 13.16 -5.08 3.99
C THR A 42 11.80 -5.58 3.54
N MET A 43 10.97 -5.96 4.52
CA MET A 43 9.62 -6.34 4.22
C MET A 43 8.84 -5.10 3.73
N LYS A 44 8.17 -5.22 2.59
CA LYS A 44 7.25 -4.20 2.10
C LYS A 44 5.83 -4.52 2.53
N LEU A 45 5.06 -3.50 2.87
CA LEU A 45 3.64 -3.61 3.20
C LEU A 45 2.80 -3.05 2.06
N ILE A 46 2.02 -3.91 1.43
CA ILE A 46 1.04 -3.52 0.41
C ILE A 46 -0.35 -3.57 1.04
N VAL A 47 -1.04 -2.44 1.05
CA VAL A 47 -2.36 -2.28 1.67
C VAL A 47 -3.38 -2.01 0.57
N GLY A 48 -4.35 -2.89 0.39
CA GLY A 48 -5.52 -2.59 -0.42
C GLY A 48 -6.63 -2.00 0.46
N LEU A 49 -7.17 -0.84 0.10
CA LEU A 49 -8.30 -0.24 0.82
C LEU A 49 -9.64 -0.76 0.32
N GLY A 50 -10.59 -0.89 1.25
CA GLY A 50 -11.95 -1.35 1.00
C GLY A 50 -12.73 -1.50 2.30
N ASN A 51 -14.03 -1.78 2.18
CA ASN A 51 -14.93 -2.12 3.28
C ASN A 51 -15.15 -3.65 3.34
N PRO A 52 -15.15 -4.27 4.53
CA PRO A 52 -15.09 -5.73 4.65
C PRO A 52 -16.42 -6.46 4.43
N GLU A 53 -17.55 -5.79 4.50
CA GLU A 53 -18.88 -6.42 4.43
C GLU A 53 -19.24 -6.82 3.00
N SER A 54 -20.03 -7.89 2.85
CA SER A 54 -20.41 -8.48 1.56
C SER A 54 -21.16 -7.51 0.63
N GLN A 55 -21.90 -6.56 1.19
CA GLN A 55 -22.61 -5.52 0.42
C GLN A 55 -21.65 -4.61 -0.39
N TYR A 56 -20.38 -4.49 0.03
CA TYR A 56 -19.39 -3.67 -0.65
C TYR A 56 -18.56 -4.43 -1.69
N VAL A 57 -18.79 -5.73 -1.83
CA VAL A 57 -18.12 -6.53 -2.87
C VAL A 57 -18.49 -6.01 -4.25
N GLY A 58 -17.47 -5.73 -5.07
CA GLY A 58 -17.63 -5.20 -6.42
C GLY A 58 -17.96 -3.71 -6.49
N THR A 59 -17.92 -2.98 -5.37
CA THR A 59 -18.05 -1.52 -5.37
C THR A 59 -16.74 -0.84 -5.79
N ARG A 60 -16.84 0.38 -6.31
CA ARG A 60 -15.68 1.20 -6.71
C ARG A 60 -14.72 1.43 -5.54
N HIS A 61 -15.25 1.62 -4.34
CA HIS A 61 -14.47 1.85 -3.12
C HIS A 61 -13.65 0.62 -2.66
N ASN A 62 -13.99 -0.57 -3.16
CA ASN A 62 -13.28 -1.82 -2.89
C ASN A 62 -12.22 -2.18 -3.95
N ILE A 63 -11.93 -1.29 -4.92
CA ILE A 63 -10.94 -1.59 -5.97
C ILE A 63 -9.54 -1.86 -5.39
N GLY A 64 -9.21 -1.25 -4.25
CA GLY A 64 -7.97 -1.56 -3.53
C GLY A 64 -7.90 -3.02 -3.06
N PHE A 65 -9.02 -3.58 -2.56
CA PHE A 65 -9.11 -5.01 -2.22
C PHE A 65 -8.90 -5.88 -3.45
N CYS A 66 -9.57 -5.56 -4.57
CA CYS A 66 -9.41 -6.30 -5.82
C CYS A 66 -7.95 -6.28 -6.31
N ALA A 67 -7.28 -5.15 -6.20
CA ALA A 67 -5.89 -5.02 -6.61
C ALA A 67 -4.95 -5.93 -5.79
N VAL A 68 -5.09 -5.95 -4.46
CA VAL A 68 -4.24 -6.82 -3.62
C VAL A 68 -4.61 -8.29 -3.73
N GLU A 69 -5.87 -8.63 -3.99
CA GLU A 69 -6.30 -9.98 -4.34
C GLU A 69 -5.63 -10.44 -5.63
N LYS A 70 -5.60 -9.59 -6.66
CA LYS A 70 -4.92 -9.89 -7.92
C LYS A 70 -3.42 -10.14 -7.74
N ILE A 71 -2.77 -9.41 -6.82
CA ILE A 71 -1.37 -9.69 -6.45
C ILE A 71 -1.27 -11.07 -5.80
N ALA A 72 -2.04 -11.34 -4.75
CA ALA A 72 -1.99 -12.60 -4.01
C ALA A 72 -2.27 -13.81 -4.92
N ASP A 73 -3.29 -13.74 -5.78
CA ASP A 73 -3.68 -14.79 -6.71
C ASP A 73 -2.55 -15.14 -7.69
N SER A 74 -1.78 -14.15 -8.14
CA SER A 74 -0.64 -14.39 -9.06
C SER A 74 0.50 -15.20 -8.42
N PHE A 75 0.48 -15.36 -7.09
CA PHE A 75 1.41 -16.18 -6.32
C PHE A 75 0.73 -17.41 -5.67
N GLY A 76 -0.54 -17.68 -5.97
CA GLY A 76 -1.32 -18.73 -5.33
C GLY A 76 -1.49 -18.54 -3.81
N ALA A 77 -1.32 -17.31 -3.33
CA ALA A 77 -1.34 -16.98 -1.91
C ALA A 77 -2.76 -16.71 -1.40
N LYS A 78 -3.09 -17.21 -0.21
CA LYS A 78 -4.41 -17.03 0.40
C LYS A 78 -4.35 -16.11 1.59
N PHE A 79 -5.32 -15.21 1.72
CA PHE A 79 -5.48 -14.34 2.86
C PHE A 79 -5.92 -15.10 4.11
N SER A 80 -5.35 -14.78 5.25
CA SER A 80 -5.70 -15.33 6.56
C SER A 80 -5.76 -14.21 7.60
N LYS A 81 -6.33 -14.49 8.77
CA LYS A 81 -6.49 -13.54 9.89
C LYS A 81 -5.11 -13.07 10.39
N GLY A 82 -4.89 -11.75 10.40
CA GLY A 82 -3.67 -11.14 10.91
C GLY A 82 -3.69 -10.88 12.42
N LYS A 83 -2.60 -10.30 12.95
CA LYS A 83 -2.46 -9.87 14.35
C LYS A 83 -3.09 -8.48 14.61
N GLY A 84 -4.21 -8.22 13.95
CA GLY A 84 -4.98 -6.98 14.04
C GLY A 84 -6.29 -7.14 13.27
N LYS A 85 -7.01 -6.03 13.07
CA LYS A 85 -8.25 -6.06 12.29
C LYS A 85 -7.93 -6.02 10.77
N TYR A 86 -7.23 -7.04 10.25
CA TYR A 86 -6.96 -7.21 8.81
C TYR A 86 -6.89 -8.69 8.44
N LEU A 87 -7.15 -8.98 7.18
CA LEU A 87 -6.71 -10.21 6.53
C LEU A 87 -5.37 -9.94 5.86
N GLY A 88 -4.44 -10.87 5.99
CA GLY A 88 -3.11 -10.71 5.42
C GLY A 88 -2.57 -11.98 4.78
N THR A 89 -1.63 -11.80 3.87
CA THR A 89 -0.83 -12.89 3.31
C THR A 89 0.62 -12.42 3.14
N LYS A 90 1.52 -13.36 3.02
CA LYS A 90 2.95 -13.11 2.79
C LYS A 90 3.38 -13.83 1.53
N ILE A 91 4.04 -13.09 0.65
CA ILE A 91 4.65 -13.62 -0.57
C ILE A 91 6.12 -13.26 -0.63
N THR A 92 6.88 -13.99 -1.44
CA THR A 92 8.27 -13.64 -1.76
C THR A 92 8.36 -13.43 -3.27
N HIS A 93 8.88 -12.28 -3.68
CA HIS A 93 9.11 -11.95 -5.08
C HIS A 93 10.56 -11.45 -5.26
N ARG A 94 11.35 -12.12 -6.12
CA ARG A 94 12.77 -11.76 -6.39
C ARG A 94 13.60 -11.50 -5.12
N ARG A 95 13.47 -12.36 -4.11
CA ARG A 95 14.08 -12.28 -2.77
C ARG A 95 13.48 -11.24 -1.81
N GLU A 96 12.59 -10.33 -2.27
CA GLU A 96 11.88 -9.40 -1.40
C GLU A 96 10.67 -10.07 -0.75
N GLN A 97 10.44 -9.78 0.53
CA GLN A 97 9.26 -10.24 1.27
C GLN A 97 8.18 -9.17 1.26
N LEU A 98 7.01 -9.51 0.79
CA LEU A 98 5.85 -8.63 0.76
C LEU A 98 4.78 -9.14 1.73
N ILE A 99 4.36 -8.28 2.62
CA ILE A 99 3.16 -8.46 3.43
C ILE A 99 2.03 -7.72 2.72
N ILE A 100 0.98 -8.43 2.38
CA ILE A 100 -0.18 -7.87 1.68
C ILE A 100 -1.36 -7.94 2.63
N ILE A 101 -2.05 -6.81 2.85
CA ILE A 101 -3.18 -6.78 3.77
C ILE A 101 -4.43 -6.14 3.16
N LYS A 102 -5.58 -6.62 3.63
CA LYS A 102 -6.91 -6.00 3.49
C LYS A 102 -7.37 -5.59 4.89
N PRO A 103 -7.49 -4.29 5.21
CA PRO A 103 -8.11 -3.84 6.45
C PRO A 103 -9.52 -4.43 6.59
N MET A 104 -9.81 -5.04 7.73
CA MET A 104 -11.15 -5.55 8.09
C MET A 104 -11.84 -4.58 9.06
N THR A 105 -11.53 -3.31 8.90
CA THR A 105 -12.20 -2.16 9.50
C THR A 105 -13.02 -1.47 8.41
N TYR A 106 -13.97 -0.59 8.79
CA TYR A 106 -14.53 0.33 7.81
C TYR A 106 -13.44 1.25 7.25
N MET A 107 -13.67 1.78 6.04
CA MET A 107 -12.72 2.62 5.30
C MET A 107 -12.12 3.73 6.18
N ASN A 108 -12.97 4.47 6.89
CA ASN A 108 -12.58 5.56 7.80
C ASN A 108 -11.82 5.12 9.06
N LEU A 109 -11.54 3.82 9.23
CA LEU A 109 -10.78 3.24 10.35
C LEU A 109 -9.59 2.41 9.87
N SER A 110 -9.24 2.48 8.56
CA SER A 110 -8.18 1.66 7.94
C SER A 110 -6.80 1.83 8.58
N GLY A 111 -6.50 3.02 9.10
CA GLY A 111 -5.21 3.29 9.76
C GLY A 111 -4.91 2.38 10.95
N HIS A 112 -5.93 1.95 11.71
CA HIS A 112 -5.71 1.02 12.81
C HIS A 112 -5.13 -0.33 12.35
N ALA A 113 -5.63 -0.85 11.22
CA ALA A 113 -5.13 -2.09 10.64
C ALA A 113 -3.70 -1.93 10.10
N VAL A 114 -3.42 -0.79 9.44
CA VAL A 114 -2.09 -0.48 8.90
C VAL A 114 -1.07 -0.37 10.03
N VAL A 115 -1.34 0.41 11.08
CA VAL A 115 -0.45 0.55 12.24
C VAL A 115 -0.22 -0.80 12.93
N ALA A 116 -1.27 -1.62 13.08
CA ALA A 116 -1.13 -2.96 13.68
C ALA A 116 -0.20 -3.85 12.85
N ALA A 117 -0.33 -3.85 11.52
CA ALA A 117 0.53 -4.63 10.64
C ALA A 117 1.98 -4.11 10.66
N MET A 118 2.19 -2.79 10.56
CA MET A 118 3.52 -2.18 10.66
C MET A 118 4.24 -2.56 11.94
N ASN A 119 3.55 -2.45 13.08
CA ASN A 119 4.13 -2.77 14.39
C ASN A 119 4.47 -4.26 14.51
N PHE A 120 3.60 -5.13 14.00
CA PHE A 120 3.82 -6.58 14.06
C PHE A 120 4.99 -7.03 13.19
N TYR A 121 5.06 -6.54 11.94
CA TYR A 121 6.10 -6.92 10.98
C TYR A 121 7.33 -6.01 11.01
N LYS A 122 7.35 -4.97 11.88
CA LYS A 122 8.44 -4.00 12.00
C LYS A 122 8.74 -3.23 10.71
N ILE A 123 7.70 -2.90 9.95
CA ILE A 123 7.81 -2.22 8.66
C ILE A 123 7.85 -0.71 8.85
N LEU A 124 8.75 -0.03 8.13
CA LEU A 124 8.90 1.42 8.14
C LEU A 124 7.89 2.09 7.19
N ARG A 125 7.60 3.38 7.41
CA ARG A 125 6.66 4.15 6.57
C ARG A 125 7.03 4.17 5.09
N ASN A 126 8.32 4.28 4.78
CA ASN A 126 8.81 4.31 3.40
C ASN A 126 8.66 2.96 2.67
N ASP A 127 8.35 1.90 3.41
CA ASP A 127 8.16 0.55 2.90
C ASP A 127 6.67 0.18 2.76
N ILE A 128 5.79 1.19 2.81
CA ILE A 128 4.34 1.01 2.64
C ILE A 128 3.90 1.51 1.28
N LEU A 129 3.07 0.72 0.60
CA LEU A 129 2.26 1.15 -0.54
C LEU A 129 0.78 0.94 -0.22
N VAL A 130 0.00 2.02 -0.28
CA VAL A 130 -1.47 1.97 -0.11
C VAL A 130 -2.14 2.08 -1.47
N ILE A 131 -3.01 1.12 -1.79
CA ILE A 131 -3.77 1.05 -3.05
C ILE A 131 -5.22 1.44 -2.76
N CYS A 132 -5.75 2.44 -3.47
CA CYS A 132 -7.09 2.96 -3.26
C CYS A 132 -7.72 3.51 -4.55
N ASP A 133 -9.02 3.71 -4.52
CA ASP A 133 -9.79 4.44 -5.51
C ASP A 133 -9.46 5.94 -5.53
N ASP A 134 -9.65 6.59 -6.68
CA ASP A 134 -9.50 8.04 -6.84
C ASP A 134 -10.55 8.63 -7.79
N LEU A 135 -11.41 9.48 -7.26
CA LEU A 135 -12.45 10.21 -8.00
C LEU A 135 -11.91 11.33 -8.90
N ASN A 136 -10.67 11.77 -8.68
CA ASN A 136 -10.06 12.84 -9.47
C ASN A 136 -9.33 12.31 -10.72
N LEU A 137 -9.16 10.99 -10.80
CA LEU A 137 -8.51 10.33 -11.93
C LEU A 137 -9.56 9.67 -12.83
N PRO A 138 -9.42 9.79 -14.16
CA PRO A 138 -10.29 9.09 -15.10
C PRO A 138 -10.27 7.58 -14.88
N SER A 139 -11.42 6.92 -15.08
CA SER A 139 -11.49 5.45 -15.09
C SER A 139 -10.48 4.86 -16.07
N GLY A 140 -9.80 3.78 -15.69
CA GLY A 140 -8.75 3.18 -16.52
C GLY A 140 -7.39 3.84 -16.39
N SER A 141 -7.19 4.74 -15.43
CA SER A 141 -5.88 5.34 -15.14
C SER A 141 -5.32 4.92 -13.78
N VAL A 142 -3.99 4.89 -13.68
CA VAL A 142 -3.26 4.63 -12.43
C VAL A 142 -2.30 5.77 -12.15
N ARG A 143 -2.12 6.09 -10.87
CA ARG A 143 -1.14 7.09 -10.45
C ARG A 143 -0.47 6.71 -9.14
N LEU A 144 0.85 6.55 -9.18
CA LEU A 144 1.69 6.41 -7.99
C LEU A 144 2.17 7.78 -7.51
N ARG A 145 2.31 7.92 -6.21
CA ARG A 145 2.91 9.07 -5.53
C ARG A 145 3.71 8.61 -4.32
N ALA A 146 4.87 9.18 -4.10
CA ALA A 146 5.69 8.89 -2.92
C ALA A 146 5.07 9.42 -1.63
N LYS A 147 4.33 10.53 -1.72
CA LYS A 147 3.64 11.20 -0.60
C LYS A 147 2.49 12.07 -1.09
N GLY A 148 1.68 12.60 -0.18
CA GLY A 148 0.65 13.59 -0.46
C GLY A 148 -0.60 13.45 0.41
N SER A 149 -1.52 14.39 0.29
CA SER A 149 -2.77 14.44 1.04
C SER A 149 -3.72 13.29 0.69
N ALA A 150 -4.77 13.15 1.48
CA ALA A 150 -5.82 12.15 1.28
C ALA A 150 -6.61 12.34 -0.03
N GLY A 151 -6.72 13.58 -0.54
CA GLY A 151 -7.48 13.88 -1.76
C GLY A 151 -8.95 13.48 -1.69
N GLY A 152 -9.56 13.53 -0.49
CA GLY A 152 -10.96 13.14 -0.26
C GLY A 152 -11.17 11.66 0.06
N GLN A 153 -10.16 10.80 -0.06
CA GLN A 153 -10.29 9.38 0.26
C GLN A 153 -10.18 9.15 1.78
N ASN A 154 -11.25 8.66 2.40
CA ASN A 154 -11.37 8.54 3.87
C ASN A 154 -10.37 7.54 4.49
N GLY A 155 -10.03 6.48 3.77
CA GLY A 155 -9.04 5.51 4.26
C GLY A 155 -7.64 6.09 4.30
N LEU A 156 -7.24 6.84 3.26
CA LEU A 156 -5.98 7.58 3.25
C LEU A 156 -5.95 8.64 4.37
N LYS A 157 -7.05 9.37 4.57
CA LYS A 157 -7.18 10.36 5.65
C LYS A 157 -6.88 9.72 7.00
N HIS A 158 -7.55 8.62 7.31
CA HIS A 158 -7.35 7.95 8.60
C HIS A 158 -5.95 7.31 8.73
N ILE A 159 -5.35 6.82 7.63
CA ILE A 159 -3.96 6.34 7.68
C ILE A 159 -3.00 7.50 8.00
N ILE A 160 -3.16 8.67 7.35
CA ILE A 160 -2.37 9.88 7.62
C ILE A 160 -2.50 10.28 9.09
N GLU A 161 -3.72 10.35 9.62
CA GLU A 161 -3.98 10.66 11.04
C GLU A 161 -3.32 9.65 11.98
N SER A 162 -3.42 8.35 11.68
CA SER A 162 -2.88 7.27 12.49
C SER A 162 -1.34 7.21 12.48
N LEU A 163 -0.71 7.58 11.37
CA LEU A 163 0.75 7.62 11.20
C LEU A 163 1.36 8.98 11.57
N GLY A 164 0.53 10.03 11.70
CA GLY A 164 0.98 11.40 11.89
C GLY A 164 1.82 11.93 10.72
N SER A 165 1.61 11.39 9.49
CA SER A 165 2.45 11.74 8.35
C SER A 165 1.78 11.41 7.02
N GLU A 166 2.04 12.22 6.00
CA GLU A 166 1.68 11.97 4.61
C GLU A 166 2.79 11.24 3.81
N GLU A 167 3.92 10.92 4.44
CA GLU A 167 5.10 10.35 3.80
C GLU A 167 5.04 8.83 3.74
N PHE A 168 4.19 8.30 2.87
CA PHE A 168 4.14 6.89 2.45
C PHE A 168 3.66 6.82 1.00
N ALA A 169 4.04 5.77 0.27
CA ALA A 169 3.66 5.60 -1.11
C ALA A 169 2.17 5.22 -1.25
N ARG A 170 1.54 5.73 -2.33
CA ARG A 170 0.18 5.36 -2.71
C ARG A 170 0.08 5.09 -4.20
N LEU A 171 -0.70 4.09 -4.56
CA LEU A 171 -1.16 3.80 -5.89
C LEU A 171 -2.65 4.13 -5.95
N ARG A 172 -3.01 5.11 -6.76
CA ARG A 172 -4.38 5.60 -6.92
C ARG A 172 -4.95 5.06 -8.23
N ILE A 173 -6.11 4.42 -8.17
CA ILE A 173 -6.81 3.84 -9.31
C ILE A 173 -7.98 4.76 -9.66
N GLY A 174 -7.98 5.31 -10.86
CA GLY A 174 -9.02 6.20 -11.34
C GLY A 174 -10.36 5.48 -11.50
N ILE A 175 -11.40 6.09 -10.97
CA ILE A 175 -12.78 5.60 -11.05
C ILE A 175 -13.75 6.64 -11.60
N ARG A 176 -13.30 7.84 -11.98
CA ARG A 176 -14.15 8.89 -12.51
C ARG A 176 -14.67 8.52 -13.91
N ILE A 177 -15.97 8.71 -14.11
CA ILE A 177 -16.65 8.64 -15.41
C ILE A 177 -17.20 10.03 -15.78
N ASP A 178 -17.35 10.32 -17.08
CA ASP A 178 -17.77 11.65 -17.56
C ASP A 178 -19.19 12.02 -17.12
N GLU A 179 -20.07 11.04 -17.00
CA GLU A 179 -21.48 11.21 -16.58
C GLU A 179 -21.67 11.11 -15.05
N GLN A 180 -20.63 11.37 -14.27
CA GLN A 180 -20.69 11.22 -12.83
C GLN A 180 -21.68 12.20 -12.19
N PRO A 181 -22.65 11.75 -11.37
CA PRO A 181 -23.54 12.63 -10.65
C PRO A 181 -22.78 13.53 -9.68
N LEU A 182 -22.86 14.84 -9.85
CA LEU A 182 -22.17 15.84 -9.02
C LEU A 182 -22.65 15.86 -7.55
N ASN A 183 -23.80 15.25 -7.25
CA ASN A 183 -24.52 15.48 -6.01
C ASN A 183 -24.25 14.46 -4.90
N SER A 184 -23.46 13.40 -5.11
CA SER A 184 -23.14 12.42 -4.05
C SER A 184 -21.93 11.56 -4.39
N PHE A 185 -20.73 12.06 -4.12
CA PHE A 185 -19.48 11.26 -4.25
C PHE A 185 -19.52 9.99 -3.40
N SER A 186 -20.14 10.04 -2.22
CA SER A 186 -20.24 8.89 -1.32
C SER A 186 -21.08 7.76 -1.93
N SER A 187 -22.24 8.04 -2.51
CA SER A 187 -23.06 7.01 -3.15
C SER A 187 -22.39 6.45 -4.41
N PHE A 188 -21.66 7.27 -5.16
CA PHE A 188 -20.93 6.82 -6.34
C PHE A 188 -19.83 5.79 -6.00
N VAL A 189 -18.97 6.08 -5.01
CA VAL A 189 -17.90 5.14 -4.65
C VAL A 189 -18.42 3.84 -4.03
N LEU A 190 -19.57 3.88 -3.35
CA LEU A 190 -20.25 2.71 -2.80
C LEU A 190 -21.11 1.96 -3.85
N GLY A 191 -21.28 2.52 -5.03
CA GLY A 191 -21.92 1.86 -6.16
C GLY A 191 -21.00 0.80 -6.79
N LYS A 192 -21.62 -0.24 -7.36
CA LYS A 192 -20.91 -1.27 -8.13
C LYS A 192 -20.44 -0.72 -9.48
N PHE A 193 -19.38 -1.27 -10.02
CA PHE A 193 -18.97 -1.03 -11.39
C PHE A 193 -20.06 -1.53 -12.36
N SER A 194 -20.32 -0.79 -13.42
CA SER A 194 -21.07 -1.29 -14.58
C SER A 194 -20.24 -2.33 -15.35
N GLU A 195 -20.83 -3.02 -16.32
CA GLU A 195 -20.12 -3.98 -17.15
C GLU A 195 -18.94 -3.35 -17.91
N ASN A 196 -19.16 -2.16 -18.48
CA ASN A 196 -18.10 -1.43 -19.18
C ASN A 196 -16.96 -1.01 -18.25
N GLU A 197 -17.26 -0.49 -17.07
CA GLU A 197 -16.27 -0.13 -16.08
C GLU A 197 -15.52 -1.37 -15.59
N SER A 198 -16.22 -2.49 -15.37
CA SER A 198 -15.62 -3.77 -14.96
C SER A 198 -14.60 -4.26 -15.98
N ALA A 199 -14.93 -4.19 -17.27
CA ALA A 199 -14.01 -4.56 -18.36
C ALA A 199 -12.75 -3.67 -18.38
N VAL A 200 -12.87 -2.40 -18.03
CA VAL A 200 -11.72 -1.49 -17.86
C VAL A 200 -10.90 -1.90 -16.64
N MET A 201 -11.54 -2.19 -15.50
CA MET A 201 -10.85 -2.59 -14.27
C MET A 201 -10.10 -3.94 -14.44
N GLU A 202 -10.65 -4.88 -15.20
CA GLU A 202 -9.95 -6.14 -15.52
C GLU A 202 -8.60 -5.92 -16.23
N LYS A 203 -8.49 -4.88 -17.06
CA LYS A 203 -7.23 -4.50 -17.73
C LYS A 203 -6.29 -3.71 -16.81
N ILE A 204 -6.83 -2.92 -15.89
CA ILE A 204 -6.06 -2.08 -14.97
C ILE A 204 -5.47 -2.87 -13.81
N LEU A 205 -6.18 -3.86 -13.27
CA LEU A 205 -5.71 -4.63 -12.11
C LEU A 205 -4.37 -5.34 -12.32
N PRO A 206 -4.07 -5.94 -13.50
CA PRO A 206 -2.72 -6.44 -13.78
C PRO A 206 -1.64 -5.36 -13.77
N ILE A 207 -1.95 -4.15 -14.25
CA ILE A 207 -1.01 -3.01 -14.22
C ILE A 207 -0.76 -2.59 -12.76
N CYS A 208 -1.81 -2.54 -11.92
CA CYS A 208 -1.67 -2.24 -10.50
C CYS A 208 -0.81 -3.28 -9.77
N ARG A 209 -0.98 -4.59 -10.10
CA ARG A 209 -0.12 -5.67 -9.59
C ARG A 209 1.33 -5.41 -9.95
N ASP A 210 1.62 -5.17 -11.22
CA ASP A 210 2.99 -5.00 -11.71
C ASP A 210 3.64 -3.75 -11.11
N ALA A 211 2.91 -2.66 -10.99
CA ALA A 211 3.36 -1.44 -10.33
C ALA A 211 3.66 -1.64 -8.83
N ALA A 212 2.85 -2.44 -8.13
CA ALA A 212 3.09 -2.76 -6.72
C ALA A 212 4.31 -3.68 -6.53
N LEU A 213 4.52 -4.64 -7.45
CA LEU A 213 5.71 -5.49 -7.46
C LEU A 213 6.97 -4.71 -7.83
N ASP A 214 6.88 -3.77 -8.76
CA ASP A 214 7.99 -2.88 -9.11
C ASP A 214 8.37 -1.96 -7.95
N PHE A 215 7.36 -1.38 -7.25
CA PHE A 215 7.61 -0.64 -6.00
C PHE A 215 8.37 -1.48 -4.97
N ALA A 216 8.01 -2.74 -4.83
CA ALA A 216 8.63 -3.62 -3.83
C ALA A 216 10.10 -3.88 -4.13
N ILE A 217 10.48 -4.02 -5.40
CA ILE A 217 11.83 -4.36 -5.84
C ILE A 217 12.69 -3.10 -6.03
N ASN A 218 12.16 -2.10 -6.75
CA ASN A 218 12.94 -0.98 -7.27
C ASN A 218 12.61 0.35 -6.57
N GLY A 219 11.62 0.35 -5.66
CA GLY A 219 11.19 1.54 -4.94
C GLY A 219 10.20 2.41 -5.70
N ILE A 220 9.71 3.45 -5.00
CA ILE A 220 8.60 4.27 -5.49
C ILE A 220 8.95 5.11 -6.73
N GLU A 221 10.16 5.66 -6.80
CA GLU A 221 10.57 6.52 -7.92
C GLU A 221 10.60 5.74 -9.23
N HIS A 222 11.14 4.53 -9.23
CA HIS A 222 11.17 3.65 -10.38
C HIS A 222 9.74 3.27 -10.83
N ALA A 223 8.90 2.86 -9.89
CA ALA A 223 7.51 2.53 -10.18
C ALA A 223 6.73 3.74 -10.73
N MET A 224 6.95 4.96 -10.20
CA MET A 224 6.34 6.19 -10.73
C MET A 224 6.74 6.46 -12.18
N ASN A 225 8.01 6.29 -12.52
CA ASN A 225 8.52 6.53 -13.89
C ASN A 225 7.91 5.56 -14.90
N ASN A 226 7.68 4.31 -14.51
CA ASN A 226 7.20 3.26 -15.40
C ASN A 226 5.66 3.28 -15.56
N TYR A 227 4.92 3.55 -14.49
CA TYR A 227 3.46 3.30 -14.45
C TYR A 227 2.59 4.56 -14.44
N ASN A 228 3.12 5.74 -14.13
CA ASN A 228 2.32 6.98 -14.15
C ASN A 228 1.87 7.43 -15.55
N LYS A 229 2.31 6.76 -16.59
CA LYS A 229 1.92 7.02 -17.99
C LYS A 229 0.82 6.06 -18.48
N ALA A 230 0.48 5.05 -17.68
CA ALA A 230 -0.51 4.05 -18.04
C ALA A 230 -1.92 4.65 -17.96
N VAL A 231 -2.49 4.88 -19.11
CA VAL A 231 -3.90 5.21 -19.34
C VAL A 231 -4.41 4.25 -20.40
N LEU A 232 -5.53 3.58 -20.13
CA LEU A 232 -6.21 2.71 -21.11
C LEU A 232 -7.19 3.51 -21.95
#